data_ad8e9963d3461c1de39f5008589f86d1
#
_entry.id   ad8e9963d3461c1de39f5008589f86d1
#
_cell.length_a   1.000
_cell.length_b   1.000
_cell.length_c   1.000
_cell.angle_alpha   90.00
_cell.angle_beta   90.00
_cell.angle_gamma   90.00
#
_symmetry.space_group_name_H-M   'P 1'
#
loop_
_entity.id
_entity.type
_entity.pdbx_description
1 polymer ?
#
loop_
_entity_poly.entity_id
_entity_poly.type
_entity_poly.pdbx_seq_one_letter_code
_entity_poly.pdbx_strand_id
1 'polypeptide(L)'
;MNILDKIVNAKKLRLDELKKNASLDEIKQKATSLENKPSSFRDSLLSSNQSIIAEIKQASPSAGIIDNNFDPERQAIHYENIGATAISVLTEEDFFLGSAEHLQLSLIHI
;
A
#
# COMPACT_ATOMS: atom_id res chain seq x y z
N MET A 1 5.58 10.94 -23.85
CA MET A 1 5.17 9.97 -22.80
C MET A 1 4.88 10.75 -21.52
N ASN A 2 3.67 10.65 -21.01
CA ASN A 2 3.29 11.33 -19.77
C ASN A 2 3.82 10.56 -18.54
N ILE A 3 3.66 11.14 -17.35
CA ILE A 3 4.18 10.54 -16.12
C ILE A 3 3.52 9.20 -15.81
N LEU A 4 2.24 9.07 -16.09
CA LEU A 4 1.51 7.82 -15.88
C LEU A 4 2.10 6.69 -16.72
N ASP A 5 2.40 6.95 -17.98
CA ASP A 5 3.03 5.96 -18.86
C ASP A 5 4.41 5.55 -18.34
N LYS A 6 5.19 6.49 -17.82
CA LYS A 6 6.49 6.20 -17.21
C LYS A 6 6.37 5.29 -16.00
N ILE A 7 5.40 5.57 -15.13
CA ILE A 7 5.14 4.75 -13.94
C ILE A 7 4.73 3.34 -14.36
N VAL A 8 3.80 3.23 -15.30
CA VAL A 8 3.31 1.93 -15.80
C VAL A 8 4.42 1.11 -16.42
N ASN A 9 5.27 1.75 -17.26
CA ASN A 9 6.37 1.06 -17.91
C ASN A 9 7.40 0.55 -16.89
N ALA A 10 7.76 1.36 -15.90
CA ALA A 10 8.65 0.95 -14.82
C ALA A 10 8.04 -0.22 -14.02
N LYS A 11 6.75 -0.16 -13.73
CA LYS A 11 6.04 -1.22 -13.00
C LYS A 11 6.00 -2.54 -13.78
N LYS A 12 5.82 -2.47 -15.10
CA LYS A 12 5.86 -3.67 -15.96
C LYS A 12 7.20 -4.39 -15.86
N LEU A 13 8.31 -3.65 -15.88
CA LEU A 13 9.64 -4.23 -15.73
C LEU A 13 9.82 -4.94 -14.39
N ARG A 14 9.38 -4.30 -13.29
CA ARG A 14 9.43 -4.91 -11.97
C ARG A 14 8.54 -6.14 -11.87
N LEU A 15 7.36 -6.09 -12.48
CA LEU A 15 6.43 -7.21 -12.49
C LEU A 15 7.02 -8.42 -13.24
N ASP A 16 7.71 -8.19 -14.35
CA ASP A 16 8.38 -9.26 -15.09
C ASP A 16 9.44 -9.94 -14.23
N GLU A 17 10.21 -9.19 -13.46
CA GLU A 17 11.19 -9.74 -12.52
C GLU A 17 10.51 -10.56 -11.40
N LEU A 18 9.41 -10.05 -10.84
CA LEU A 18 8.65 -10.76 -9.81
C LEU A 18 8.09 -12.08 -10.33
N LYS A 19 7.59 -12.11 -11.56
CA LYS A 19 7.06 -13.33 -12.20
C LYS A 19 8.11 -14.40 -12.41
N LYS A 20 9.39 -14.04 -12.53
CA LYS A 20 10.48 -15.01 -12.61
C LYS A 20 10.69 -15.75 -11.29
N ASN A 21 10.39 -15.10 -10.17
CA ASN A 21 10.63 -15.63 -8.83
C ASN A 21 9.42 -16.29 -8.19
N ALA A 22 8.20 -15.93 -8.63
CA ALA A 22 6.96 -16.49 -8.10
C ALA A 22 5.88 -16.52 -9.18
N SER A 23 5.25 -17.67 -9.34
CA SER A 23 4.12 -17.80 -10.27
C SER A 23 2.85 -17.23 -9.65
N LEU A 24 1.87 -16.93 -10.51
CA LEU A 24 0.55 -16.50 -10.06
C LEU A 24 -0.11 -17.57 -9.17
N ASP A 25 0.05 -18.85 -9.50
CA ASP A 25 -0.50 -19.95 -8.70
C ASP A 25 0.11 -20.03 -7.32
N GLU A 26 1.42 -19.83 -7.19
CA GLU A 26 2.10 -19.77 -5.89
C GLU A 26 1.56 -18.64 -5.02
N ILE A 27 1.34 -17.47 -5.60
CA ILE A 27 0.80 -16.30 -4.89
C ILE A 27 -0.65 -16.57 -4.46
N LYS A 28 -1.45 -17.18 -5.33
CA LYS A 28 -2.83 -17.58 -5.01
C LYS A 28 -2.86 -18.57 -3.85
N GLN A 29 -1.98 -19.57 -3.85
CA GLN A 29 -1.89 -20.54 -2.78
C GLN A 29 -1.52 -19.88 -1.44
N LYS A 30 -0.55 -18.98 -1.45
CA LYS A 30 -0.17 -18.22 -0.25
C LYS A 30 -1.33 -17.38 0.27
N ALA A 31 -2.06 -16.72 -0.61
CA ALA A 31 -3.20 -15.87 -0.23
C ALA A 31 -4.33 -16.70 0.39
N THR A 32 -4.61 -17.89 -0.16
CA THR A 32 -5.68 -18.76 0.34
C THR A 32 -5.31 -19.51 1.61
N SER A 33 -4.01 -19.66 1.90
CA SER A 33 -3.53 -20.36 3.11
C SER A 33 -3.44 -19.48 4.34
N LEU A 34 -3.73 -18.19 4.24
CA LEU A 34 -3.69 -17.27 5.38
C LEU A 34 -4.79 -17.62 6.39
N GLU A 35 -4.39 -17.88 7.63
CA GLU A 35 -5.31 -18.23 8.70
C GLU A 35 -6.01 -16.99 9.28
N ASN A 36 -5.27 -15.90 9.43
CA ASN A 36 -5.79 -14.66 9.96
C ASN A 36 -6.12 -13.70 8.82
N LYS A 37 -7.40 -13.43 8.63
CA LYS A 37 -7.86 -12.46 7.63
C LYS A 37 -8.12 -11.13 8.30
N PRO A 38 -7.69 -10.01 7.70
CA PRO A 38 -8.03 -8.69 8.21
C PRO A 38 -9.54 -8.44 8.11
N SER A 39 -10.00 -7.39 8.79
CA SER A 39 -11.37 -6.90 8.66
C SER A 39 -11.70 -6.58 7.20
N SER A 40 -12.95 -6.78 6.81
CA SER A 40 -13.40 -6.48 5.45
C SER A 40 -13.30 -4.98 5.16
N PHE A 41 -12.54 -4.62 4.16
CA PHE A 41 -12.41 -3.25 3.66
C PHE A 41 -13.78 -2.68 3.26
N ARG A 42 -14.55 -3.47 2.52
CA ARG A 42 -15.90 -3.08 2.08
C ARG A 42 -16.83 -2.82 3.28
N ASP A 43 -16.86 -3.74 4.23
CA ASP A 43 -17.73 -3.60 5.39
C ASP A 43 -17.33 -2.41 6.26
N SER A 44 -16.04 -2.15 6.39
CA SER A 44 -15.54 -0.98 7.11
C SER A 44 -16.03 0.32 6.47
N LEU A 45 -15.96 0.42 5.13
CA LEU A 45 -16.46 1.60 4.42
C LEU A 45 -17.97 1.78 4.54
N LEU A 46 -18.72 0.69 4.63
CA LEU A 46 -20.18 0.72 4.73
C LEU A 46 -20.69 0.92 6.16
N SER A 47 -19.84 0.80 7.16
CA SER A 47 -20.23 0.84 8.57
C SER A 47 -20.55 2.24 9.10
N SER A 48 -20.25 3.28 8.35
CA SER A 48 -20.51 4.67 8.75
C SER A 48 -21.07 5.49 7.60
N ASN A 49 -21.74 6.59 7.93
CA ASN A 49 -22.30 7.51 6.94
C ASN A 49 -21.21 8.27 6.17
N GLN A 50 -20.06 8.45 6.78
CA GLN A 50 -18.92 9.13 6.18
C GLN A 50 -17.66 8.32 6.45
N SER A 51 -17.00 7.91 5.39
CA SER A 51 -15.77 7.11 5.46
C SER A 51 -14.60 7.90 4.91
N ILE A 52 -13.44 7.78 5.59
CA ILE A 52 -12.19 8.43 5.20
C ILE A 52 -11.16 7.35 4.95
N ILE A 53 -10.57 7.38 3.76
CA ILE A 53 -9.39 6.58 3.42
C ILE A 53 -8.17 7.50 3.57
N ALA A 54 -7.33 7.23 4.55
CA ALA A 54 -6.10 7.97 4.78
C ALA A 54 -4.94 7.30 4.05
N GLU A 55 -4.09 8.07 3.40
CA GLU A 55 -3.00 7.54 2.58
C GLU A 55 -1.63 7.74 3.23
N ILE A 56 -0.83 6.68 3.22
CA ILE A 56 0.57 6.69 3.66
C ILE A 56 1.45 6.75 2.41
N LYS A 57 2.16 7.86 2.25
CA LYS A 57 2.95 8.14 1.05
C LYS A 57 4.20 8.94 1.39
N GLN A 58 5.37 8.42 1.05
CA GLN A 58 6.65 9.10 1.30
C GLN A 58 6.96 10.17 0.27
N ALA A 59 6.66 9.89 -1.00
CA ALA A 59 7.00 10.75 -2.12
C ALA A 59 5.99 10.62 -3.25
N SER A 60 6.01 11.57 -4.16
CA SER A 60 5.24 11.50 -5.41
C SER A 60 6.02 12.16 -6.55
N PRO A 61 5.69 11.86 -7.82
CA PRO A 61 6.38 12.49 -8.95
C PRO A 61 6.27 14.01 -8.98
N SER A 62 5.15 14.56 -8.53
CA SER A 62 4.89 16.00 -8.55
C SER A 62 5.49 16.74 -7.35
N ALA A 63 5.46 16.13 -6.18
CA ALA A 63 5.87 16.76 -4.92
C ALA A 63 7.29 16.40 -4.48
N GLY A 64 7.91 15.37 -5.09
CA GLY A 64 9.17 14.82 -4.60
C GLY A 64 8.98 14.17 -3.23
N ILE A 65 9.99 14.24 -2.38
CA ILE A 65 9.91 13.70 -1.02
C ILE A 65 8.98 14.59 -0.18
N ILE A 66 7.90 13.99 0.31
CA ILE A 66 6.90 14.68 1.13
C ILE A 66 7.33 14.73 2.59
N ASP A 67 7.95 13.65 3.06
CA ASP A 67 8.41 13.54 4.45
C ASP A 67 9.80 12.88 4.49
N ASN A 68 10.80 13.65 4.93
CA ASN A 68 12.17 13.15 5.08
C ASN A 68 12.34 12.18 6.25
N ASN A 69 11.44 12.24 7.22
CA ASN A 69 11.42 11.37 8.40
C ASN A 69 10.27 10.38 8.32
N PHE A 70 10.03 9.84 7.15
CA PHE A 70 8.92 8.96 6.87
C PHE A 70 8.95 7.70 7.74
N ASP A 71 7.87 7.49 8.48
CA ASP A 71 7.67 6.33 9.35
C ASP A 71 6.25 5.80 9.12
N PRO A 72 6.08 4.78 8.26
CA PRO A 72 4.75 4.28 7.90
C PRO A 72 4.00 3.66 9.07
N GLU A 73 4.70 3.03 9.99
CA GLU A 73 4.09 2.43 11.19
C GLU A 73 3.48 3.52 12.07
N ARG A 74 4.24 4.54 12.38
CA ARG A 74 3.77 5.68 13.18
C ARG A 74 2.61 6.41 12.51
N GLN A 75 2.69 6.58 11.19
CA GLN A 75 1.64 7.22 10.41
C GLN A 75 0.34 6.39 10.46
N ALA A 76 0.44 5.07 10.36
CA ALA A 76 -0.72 4.18 10.44
C ALA A 76 -1.40 4.25 11.81
N ILE A 77 -0.60 4.24 12.88
CA ILE A 77 -1.12 4.36 14.25
C ILE A 77 -1.83 5.71 14.42
N HIS A 78 -1.23 6.77 13.91
CA HIS A 78 -1.83 8.11 13.98
C HIS A 78 -3.18 8.17 13.26
N TYR A 79 -3.25 7.64 12.03
CA TYR A 79 -4.50 7.60 11.26
C TYR A 79 -5.58 6.78 11.95
N GLU A 80 -5.21 5.65 12.54
CA GLU A 80 -6.15 4.83 13.30
C GLU A 80 -6.70 5.60 14.51
N ASN A 81 -5.84 6.25 15.26
CA ASN A 81 -6.20 6.98 16.46
C ASN A 81 -7.14 8.17 16.17
N ILE A 82 -7.01 8.81 15.03
CA ILE A 82 -7.89 9.91 14.63
C ILE A 82 -9.15 9.44 13.90
N GLY A 83 -9.36 8.14 13.77
CA GLY A 83 -10.60 7.57 13.27
C GLY A 83 -10.69 7.35 11.77
N ALA A 84 -9.56 7.19 11.07
CA ALA A 84 -9.58 6.80 9.67
C ALA A 84 -10.30 5.46 9.50
N THR A 85 -11.17 5.37 8.49
CA THR A 85 -11.95 4.14 8.22
C THR A 85 -11.08 3.07 7.58
N ALA A 86 -10.18 3.47 6.70
CA ALA A 86 -9.26 2.60 5.99
C ALA A 86 -7.96 3.34 5.70
N ILE A 87 -6.92 2.58 5.40
CA ILE A 87 -5.59 3.13 5.11
C ILE A 87 -5.13 2.62 3.75
N SER A 88 -4.68 3.54 2.91
CA SER A 88 -4.03 3.25 1.64
C SER A 88 -2.52 3.41 1.82
N VAL A 89 -1.74 2.44 1.34
CA VAL A 89 -0.28 2.50 1.45
C VAL A 89 0.34 2.44 0.06
N LEU A 90 1.12 3.46 -0.28
CA LEU A 90 1.86 3.49 -1.55
C LEU A 90 3.08 2.56 -1.45
N THR A 91 3.04 1.48 -2.23
CA THR A 91 4.13 0.47 -2.27
C THR A 91 4.98 0.58 -3.52
N GLU A 92 4.63 1.45 -4.46
CA GLU A 92 5.39 1.65 -5.69
C GLU A 92 6.77 2.26 -5.37
N GLU A 93 7.84 1.64 -5.88
CA GLU A 93 9.21 1.93 -5.43
C GLU A 93 9.88 3.07 -6.19
N ASP A 94 9.64 3.19 -7.49
CA ASP A 94 10.43 4.09 -8.37
C ASP A 94 10.03 5.56 -8.26
N PHE A 95 8.75 5.86 -8.12
CA PHE A 95 8.21 7.22 -8.14
C PHE A 95 7.65 7.68 -6.80
N PHE A 96 7.16 6.75 -5.99
CA PHE A 96 6.59 7.03 -4.68
C PHE A 96 7.48 6.59 -3.52
N LEU A 97 8.63 5.99 -3.82
CA LEU A 97 9.62 5.49 -2.86
C LEU A 97 9.01 4.57 -1.80
N GLY A 98 8.01 3.80 -2.21
CA GLY A 98 7.33 2.84 -1.35
C GLY A 98 8.03 1.49 -1.32
N SER A 99 7.47 0.57 -0.54
CA SER A 99 7.88 -0.83 -0.50
C SER A 99 6.76 -1.69 0.07
N ALA A 100 6.82 -3.00 -0.18
CA ALA A 100 5.90 -3.94 0.45
C ALA A 100 6.06 -3.96 1.97
N GLU A 101 7.25 -3.66 2.48
CA GLU A 101 7.50 -3.53 3.91
C GLU A 101 6.67 -2.42 4.55
N HIS A 102 6.48 -1.28 3.85
CA HIS A 102 5.63 -0.20 4.34
C HIS A 102 4.20 -0.68 4.60
N LEU A 103 3.66 -1.51 3.71
CA LEU A 103 2.33 -2.10 3.91
C LEU A 103 2.32 -3.03 5.13
N GLN A 104 3.32 -3.89 5.24
CA GLN A 104 3.44 -4.84 6.35
C GLN A 104 3.54 -4.11 7.70
N LEU A 105 4.37 -3.09 7.81
CA LEU A 105 4.53 -2.29 9.01
C LEU A 105 3.22 -1.59 9.40
N SER A 106 2.46 -1.13 8.41
CA SER A 106 1.16 -0.48 8.64
C SER A 106 0.11 -1.45 9.17
N LEU A 107 0.19 -2.73 8.80
CA LEU A 107 -0.79 -3.77 9.20
C LEU A 107 -0.55 -4.32 10.60
N ILE A 108 0.66 -4.22 11.14
CA ILE A 108 1.02 -4.79 12.45
C ILE A 108 0.15 -4.24 13.57
N HIS A 109 -0.35 -3.03 13.44
CA HIS A 109 -1.07 -2.30 14.49
C HIS A 109 -2.56 -2.10 14.23
N ILE A 110 -3.09 -2.71 13.16
CA ILE A 110 -4.52 -2.58 12.80
C ILE A 110 -5.30 -3.81 13.23
#